data_016640617512f8ccf6e82026e7129b1b
#
_entry.id   016640617512f8ccf6e82026e7129b1b
#
_cell.length_a   1.000
_cell.length_b   1.000
_cell.length_c   1.000
_cell.angle_alpha   90.00
_cell.angle_beta   90.00
_cell.angle_gamma   90.00
#
_symmetry.space_group_name_H-M   'P 1'
#
loop_
_entity.id
_entity.type
_entity.pdbx_description
1 polymer ?
#
loop_
_entity_poly.entity_id
_entity_poly.type
_entity_poly.pdbx_seq_one_letter_code
_entity_poly.pdbx_strand_id
1 'polypeptide(L)' 'MLASRDEYRRHAAKCVRLAQKTQDPHDKALLLAMADCWIRLAEEAAKRDHQIKPAGAKKEA' A
#
# COMPACT_ATOMS: atom_id res chain seq x y z
N MET A 1 15.74 1.68 -5.81
CA MET A 1 15.22 0.61 -4.97
C MET A 1 13.70 0.73 -4.82
N LEU A 2 13.02 -0.37 -4.89
CA LEU A 2 11.57 -0.35 -4.79
C LEU A 2 11.13 -0.18 -3.35
N ALA A 3 10.00 0.51 -3.19
CA ALA A 3 9.44 0.69 -1.87
C ALA A 3 8.99 -0.64 -1.30
N SER A 4 9.19 -0.81 -0.01
CA SER A 4 8.78 -2.01 0.67
C SER A 4 7.31 -1.91 1.08
N ARG A 5 6.75 -3.05 1.47
CA ARG A 5 5.39 -3.09 1.99
C ARG A 5 5.21 -2.10 3.14
N ASP A 6 6.20 -2.01 4.03
CA ASP A 6 6.11 -1.10 5.16
C ASP A 6 6.08 0.35 4.72
N GLU A 7 6.83 0.70 3.69
CA GLU A 7 6.82 2.06 3.18
C GLU A 7 5.46 2.42 2.58
N TYR A 8 4.87 1.50 1.84
CA TYR A 8 3.53 1.72 1.29
C TYR A 8 2.53 1.94 2.41
N ARG A 9 2.63 1.16 3.48
CA ARG A 9 1.72 1.31 4.61
C ARG A 9 1.91 2.64 5.32
N ARG A 10 3.13 3.13 5.40
CA ARG A 10 3.40 4.45 5.97
C ARG A 10 2.77 5.55 5.14
N HIS A 11 2.88 5.44 3.83
CA HIS A 11 2.24 6.42 2.95
C HIS A 11 0.73 6.40 3.15
N ALA A 12 0.15 5.23 3.26
CA ALA A 12 -1.28 5.11 3.49
C ALA A 12 -1.67 5.78 4.82
N ALA A 13 -0.88 5.54 5.86
CA ALA A 13 -1.15 6.14 7.16
C ALA A 13 -1.09 7.65 7.10
N LYS A 14 -0.12 8.20 6.36
CA LYS A 14 -0.02 9.65 6.20
C LYS A 14 -1.25 10.21 5.51
N CYS A 15 -1.70 9.53 4.47
CA CYS A 15 -2.88 9.97 3.75
C CYS A 15 -4.11 9.99 4.66
N VAL A 16 -4.26 8.96 5.49
CA VAL A 16 -5.37 8.90 6.42
C VAL A 16 -5.30 10.02 7.43
N ARG A 17 -4.12 10.30 7.95
CA ARG A 17 -3.94 11.40 8.91
C ARG A 17 -4.31 12.74 8.29
N LEU A 18 -3.86 12.97 7.07
CA LEU A 18 -4.18 14.19 6.37
C LEU A 18 -5.68 14.30 6.13
N ALA A 19 -6.32 13.18 5.79
CA ALA A 19 -7.76 13.17 5.58
C ALA A 19 -8.50 13.55 6.85
N GLN A 20 -8.02 13.09 8.00
CA GLN A 20 -8.65 13.41 9.27
C GLN A 20 -8.53 14.88 9.61
N LYS A 21 -7.46 15.53 9.20
CA LYS A 21 -7.23 16.94 9.46
C LYS A 21 -7.91 17.84 8.45
N THR A 22 -8.22 17.31 7.29
CA THR A 22 -8.81 18.08 6.21
C THR A 22 -10.29 18.27 6.45
N GLN A 23 -10.75 19.53 6.31
CA GLN A 23 -12.16 19.82 6.51
C GLN A 23 -12.95 19.78 5.21
N ASP A 24 -12.28 19.88 4.09
CA ASP A 24 -12.93 19.83 2.79
C ASP A 24 -13.29 18.38 2.47
N PRO A 25 -14.57 18.05 2.32
CA PRO A 25 -14.97 16.67 2.07
C PRO A 25 -14.44 16.11 0.75
N HIS A 26 -14.24 16.97 -0.24
CA HIS A 26 -13.70 16.53 -1.52
C HIS A 26 -12.24 16.09 -1.37
N ASP A 27 -11.44 16.93 -0.71
CA ASP A 27 -10.05 16.61 -0.46
C ASP A 27 -9.92 15.38 0.43
N LYS A 28 -10.80 15.28 1.41
CA LYS A 28 -10.79 14.13 2.31
C LYS A 28 -11.02 12.83 1.52
N ALA A 29 -11.98 12.85 0.61
CA ALA A 29 -12.26 11.68 -0.20
C ALA A 29 -11.07 11.30 -1.08
N LEU A 30 -10.40 12.30 -1.64
CA LEU A 30 -9.21 12.04 -2.46
C LEU A 30 -8.09 11.42 -1.64
N LEU A 31 -7.86 11.94 -0.44
CA LEU A 31 -6.81 11.40 0.42
C LEU A 31 -7.10 9.97 0.85
N LEU A 32 -8.35 9.68 1.13
CA LEU A 32 -8.73 8.31 1.49
C LEU A 32 -8.60 7.37 0.31
N ALA A 33 -8.89 7.84 -0.90
CA ALA A 33 -8.71 7.03 -2.09
C ALA A 33 -7.22 6.74 -2.32
N MET A 34 -6.37 7.74 -2.07
CA MET A 34 -4.93 7.54 -2.18
C MET A 34 -4.44 6.52 -1.16
N ALA A 35 -4.95 6.61 0.06
CA ALA A 35 -4.56 5.64 1.09
C ALA A 35 -4.94 4.22 0.67
N ASP A 36 -6.09 4.06 0.06
CA ASP A 36 -6.53 2.76 -0.41
C ASP A 36 -5.58 2.22 -1.48
N CYS A 37 -5.13 3.09 -2.39
CA CYS A 37 -4.17 2.70 -3.40
C CYS A 37 -2.87 2.22 -2.79
N TRP A 38 -2.37 2.94 -1.78
CA TRP A 38 -1.15 2.55 -1.11
C TRP A 38 -1.29 1.19 -0.43
N ILE A 39 -2.44 0.95 0.17
CA ILE A 39 -2.70 -0.33 0.82
C ILE A 39 -2.69 -1.46 -0.19
N ARG A 40 -3.30 -1.25 -1.35
CA ARG A 40 -3.29 -2.25 -2.40
C ARG A 40 -1.87 -2.54 -2.89
N LEU A 41 -1.06 -1.50 -3.01
CA LEU A 41 0.33 -1.69 -3.38
C LEU A 41 1.08 -2.50 -2.33
N ALA A 42 0.78 -2.26 -1.06
CA ALA A 42 1.40 -3.01 0.02
C ALA A 42 1.01 -4.49 -0.07
N GLU A 43 -0.24 -4.77 -0.37
CA GLU A 43 -0.70 -6.14 -0.51
C GLU A 43 -0.05 -6.83 -1.69
N GLU A 44 0.12 -6.11 -2.80
CA GLU A 44 0.80 -6.66 -3.95
C GLU A 44 2.26 -6.96 -3.65
N ALA A 45 2.91 -6.07 -2.91
CA ALA A 45 4.29 -6.29 -2.53
C ALA A 45 4.42 -7.52 -1.65
N ALA A 46 3.48 -7.71 -0.74
CA ALA A 46 3.48 -8.89 0.12
C ALA A 46 3.32 -10.17 -0.69
N LYS A 47 2.47 -10.14 -1.69
CA LYS A 47 2.28 -11.29 -2.55
C LYS A 47 3.53 -11.61 -3.35
N ARG A 48 4.19 -10.59 -3.85
CA ARG A 48 5.43 -10.79 -4.60
C ARG A 48 6.49 -11.40 -3.73
N ASP A 49 6.62 -10.92 -2.50
CA ASP A 49 7.59 -11.47 -1.58
C ASP A 49 7.34 -12.96 -1.36
N HIS A 50 6.09 -13.33 -1.23
CA HIS A 50 5.71 -14.71 -1.05
C HIS A 50 6.07 -15.54 -2.28
N GLN A 51 5.80 -15.02 -3.45
CA GLN A 51 6.02 -15.74 -4.69
C GLN A 51 7.50 -15.96 -4.97
N ILE A 52 8.32 -15.00 -4.59
CA ILE A 52 9.75 -15.10 -4.83
C ILE A 52 10.39 -16.17 -3.98
N LYS A 53 9.87 -16.33 -2.81
CA LYS A 53 10.46 -17.21 -1.85
C LYS A 53 10.58 -18.63 -2.31
N PRO A 54 9.65 -19.22 -2.71
CA PRO A 54 9.78 -20.57 -3.10
C PRO A 54 10.14 -20.66 -4.55
N ALA A 55 10.17 -20.59 -4.16
CA ALA A 55 10.29 -20.65 -5.09
C ALA A 55 10.35 -21.26 -5.69
N GLY A 56 10.21 -21.11 -5.36
CA GLY A 56 10.29 -21.28 -5.95
C GLY A 56 9.90 -22.03 -6.35
N ALA A 57 9.72 -21.88 -5.99
CA ALA A 57 9.54 -22.34 -6.38
C ALA A 57 8.96 -22.90 -6.92
N LYS A 58 8.79 -22.74 -6.87
CA LYS A 58 8.33 -22.93 -7.44
C LYS A 58 7.90 -23.39 -8.17
N LYS A 59 7.93 -23.69 -8.18
CA LYS A 59 7.62 -23.81 -8.90
C LYS A 59 6.97 -24.25 -9.47
N GLU A 60 6.86 -24.31 -9.33
CA GLU A 60 6.34 -24.36 -9.81
C GLU A 60 5.93 -24.79 -10.12
N ALA A 61 6.05 -25.30 -9.91
CA ALA A 61 5.68 -25.34 -10.24
C ALA A 61 5.37 -25.56 -10.44
#